data_b432f0503cf5d93f0b50239cb767f85e
#
_entry.id   b432f0503cf5d93f0b50239cb767f85e
#
_cell.length_a   1.000
_cell.length_b   1.000
_cell.length_c   1.000
_cell.angle_alpha   90.00
_cell.angle_beta   90.00
_cell.angle_gamma   90.00
#
_symmetry.space_group_name_H-M   'P 1'
#
loop_
_entity.id
_entity.type
_entity.pdbx_description
1 polymer ?
#
loop_
_entity_poly.entity_id
_entity_poly.type
_entity_poly.pdbx_seq_one_letter_code
_entity_poly.pdbx_strand_id
1 'polypeptide(L)'
;MTEKLLAYKRMPVWTAETMPELVKNKHNTKEGTWGKITVLKGRLKFVEMSEEGEELVEHIFEAGQDNPFAQPQAWHRVEALTDDLEWYLEFYCRPEDYFPKKYGSNPVHSEVLEAMQTVGPGRALDLG
;
A
#
# COMPACT_ATOMS: atom_id res chain seq x y z
N MET A 1 -16.33 -4.75 -18.22
CA MET A 1 -16.75 -4.30 -16.99
C MET A 1 -15.79 -4.59 -15.92
N THR A 2 -15.57 -3.61 -15.15
CA THR A 2 -14.58 -3.74 -14.12
C THR A 2 -15.15 -4.42 -12.91
N GLU A 3 -14.39 -5.30 -12.31
CA GLU A 3 -14.85 -5.96 -11.12
C GLU A 3 -14.82 -4.96 -10.01
N LYS A 4 -15.73 -5.09 -9.08
CA LYS A 4 -15.77 -4.22 -7.94
C LYS A 4 -14.77 -4.76 -6.92
N LEU A 5 -13.81 -3.95 -6.53
CA LEU A 5 -12.85 -4.35 -5.53
C LEU A 5 -13.34 -4.00 -4.15
N LEU A 6 -12.97 -4.79 -3.16
CA LEU A 6 -13.40 -4.56 -1.78
C LEU A 6 -12.18 -4.30 -0.91
N ALA A 7 -12.30 -3.29 -0.06
CA ALA A 7 -11.22 -2.98 0.87
C ALA A 7 -11.25 -4.00 1.99
N TYR A 8 -10.18 -4.68 2.25
CA TYR A 8 -10.14 -5.67 3.31
C TYR A 8 -9.18 -5.30 4.43
N LYS A 9 -8.36 -4.30 4.24
CA LYS A 9 -7.45 -3.88 5.30
C LYS A 9 -7.09 -2.43 5.13
N ARG A 10 -7.05 -1.69 6.23
CA ARG A 10 -6.62 -0.30 6.21
C ARG A 10 -5.45 -0.15 7.17
N MET A 11 -4.37 0.46 6.71
CA MET A 11 -3.23 0.74 7.55
C MET A 11 -3.47 2.03 8.33
N PRO A 12 -2.72 2.27 9.39
CA PRO A 12 -2.91 3.49 10.17
C PRO A 12 -2.53 4.71 9.36
N VAL A 13 -2.93 5.87 9.85
CA VAL A 13 -2.54 7.11 9.20
C VAL A 13 -1.06 7.34 9.49
N TRP A 14 -0.30 7.59 8.45
CA TRP A 14 1.12 7.88 8.58
C TRP A 14 1.39 9.32 8.23
N THR A 15 2.43 9.88 8.84
CA THR A 15 2.89 11.24 8.54
C THR A 15 4.24 11.12 7.81
N ALA A 16 4.81 12.26 7.48
CA ALA A 16 6.13 12.26 6.84
C ALA A 16 7.17 11.59 7.74
N GLU A 17 7.00 11.68 9.06
CA GLU A 17 7.95 11.10 10.00
C GLU A 17 7.65 9.65 10.35
N THR A 18 6.39 9.26 10.31
CA THR A 18 6.01 7.92 10.80
C THR A 18 5.84 6.88 9.70
N MET A 19 5.85 7.30 8.45
CA MET A 19 5.67 6.33 7.37
C MET A 19 6.85 5.35 7.36
N PRO A 20 6.59 4.08 7.16
CA PRO A 20 7.63 3.06 7.23
C PRO A 20 8.68 3.21 6.14
N GLU A 21 9.90 2.83 6.46
CA GLU A 21 10.96 2.88 5.48
C GLU A 21 10.60 2.02 4.27
N LEU A 22 9.91 0.92 4.49
CA LEU A 22 9.52 0.05 3.42
C LEU A 22 8.82 0.77 2.29
N VAL A 23 7.86 1.64 2.61
CA VAL A 23 7.10 2.29 1.56
C VAL A 23 7.91 3.38 0.84
N LYS A 24 8.99 3.84 1.46
CA LYS A 24 9.81 4.87 0.86
C LYS A 24 10.78 4.25 -0.15
N ASN A 25 10.92 2.94 -0.15
CA ASN A 25 11.82 2.24 -1.04
C ASN A 25 11.03 1.36 -1.99
N LYS A 26 11.68 0.83 -3.00
CA LYS A 26 11.00 0.00 -3.98
C LYS A 26 10.28 -1.16 -3.32
N HIS A 27 9.00 -1.29 -3.57
CA HIS A 27 8.18 -2.36 -3.01
C HIS A 27 6.99 -2.62 -3.93
N ASN A 28 6.26 -3.69 -3.67
CA ASN A 28 5.04 -3.99 -4.42
C ASN A 28 4.01 -4.64 -3.50
N THR A 29 2.82 -4.86 -4.03
CA THR A 29 1.80 -5.60 -3.29
C THR A 29 1.76 -7.02 -3.84
N LYS A 30 1.10 -7.88 -3.10
CA LYS A 30 0.97 -9.27 -3.49
C LYS A 30 0.05 -9.42 -4.68
N GLU A 31 0.12 -10.57 -5.31
CA GLU A 31 -0.77 -10.92 -6.37
C GLU A 31 -2.19 -10.83 -5.84
N GLY A 32 -3.09 -10.26 -6.59
CA GLY A 32 -4.50 -10.16 -6.20
C GLY A 32 -4.80 -9.07 -5.17
N THR A 33 -3.81 -8.22 -4.87
CA THR A 33 -3.98 -7.14 -3.92
C THR A 33 -3.69 -5.81 -4.58
N TRP A 34 -4.66 -4.89 -4.53
CA TRP A 34 -4.50 -3.54 -5.05
C TRP A 34 -4.30 -2.61 -3.87
N GLY A 35 -3.48 -1.58 -4.04
CA GLY A 35 -3.27 -0.58 -3.00
C GLY A 35 -3.95 0.70 -3.36
N LYS A 36 -4.57 1.37 -2.40
CA LYS A 36 -5.16 2.68 -2.63
C LYS A 36 -4.65 3.64 -1.58
N ILE A 37 -4.10 4.75 -2.03
CA ILE A 37 -3.55 5.76 -1.16
C ILE A 37 -4.54 6.89 -1.04
N THR A 38 -4.86 7.29 0.19
CA THR A 38 -5.71 8.44 0.45
C THR A 38 -4.86 9.45 1.20
N VAL A 39 -4.70 10.65 0.65
CA VAL A 39 -3.95 11.71 1.30
C VAL A 39 -4.94 12.61 2.01
N LEU A 40 -4.73 12.79 3.30
CA LEU A 40 -5.61 13.62 4.13
C LEU A 40 -5.09 15.05 4.21
N LYS A 41 -3.79 15.20 4.12
CA LYS A 41 -3.20 16.52 4.26
C LYS A 41 -1.84 16.51 3.59
N GLY A 42 -1.48 17.60 2.94
CA GLY A 42 -0.18 17.71 2.29
C GLY A 42 -0.12 17.00 0.94
N ARG A 43 1.07 16.65 0.51
CA ARG A 43 1.28 16.01 -0.77
C ARG A 43 2.27 14.87 -0.67
N LEU A 44 2.04 13.86 -1.49
CA LEU A 44 2.86 12.67 -1.51
C LEU A 44 3.23 12.37 -2.96
N LYS A 45 4.46 11.98 -3.21
CA LYS A 45 4.89 11.59 -4.53
C LYS A 45 4.80 10.06 -4.63
N PHE A 46 4.17 9.57 -5.66
CA PHE A 46 4.04 8.14 -5.91
C PHE A 46 4.83 7.85 -7.19
N VAL A 47 5.83 7.00 -7.09
CA VAL A 47 6.72 6.71 -8.21
C VAL A 47 6.54 5.27 -8.67
N GLU A 48 6.19 5.09 -9.94
CA GLU A 48 6.07 3.77 -10.51
C GLU A 48 7.45 3.36 -10.99
N MET A 49 7.84 2.12 -10.72
CA MET A 49 9.19 1.66 -10.98
C MET A 49 9.20 0.35 -11.75
N SER A 50 10.31 0.06 -12.41
CA SER A 50 10.48 -1.23 -13.04
C SER A 50 10.97 -2.20 -11.99
N GLU A 51 11.00 -3.47 -12.32
CA GLU A 51 11.47 -4.48 -11.40
C GLU A 51 12.94 -4.23 -11.08
N GLU A 52 13.70 -3.66 -12.00
CA GLU A 52 15.10 -3.37 -11.79
C GLU A 52 15.33 -2.12 -10.96
N GLY A 53 14.27 -1.39 -10.66
CA GLY A 53 14.41 -0.22 -9.82
C GLY A 53 14.47 1.12 -10.56
N GLU A 54 14.19 1.11 -11.83
CA GLU A 54 14.21 2.35 -12.59
C GLU A 54 12.90 3.08 -12.35
N GLU A 55 12.97 4.38 -12.18
CA GLU A 55 11.77 5.19 -11.96
C GLU A 55 11.15 5.49 -13.32
N LEU A 56 9.92 5.09 -13.50
CA LEU A 56 9.24 5.22 -14.76
C LEU A 56 8.32 6.41 -14.84
N VAL A 57 7.46 6.59 -13.86
CA VAL A 57 6.48 7.67 -13.87
C VAL A 57 6.31 8.20 -12.46
N GLU A 58 6.13 9.50 -12.31
CA GLU A 58 5.87 10.10 -11.00
C GLU A 58 4.49 10.71 -11.01
N HIS A 59 3.78 10.53 -9.90
CA HIS A 59 2.47 11.12 -9.72
C HIS A 59 2.47 11.90 -8.42
N ILE A 60 1.73 12.99 -8.37
CA ILE A 60 1.61 13.76 -7.14
C ILE A 60 0.20 13.54 -6.61
N PHE A 61 0.08 13.00 -5.42
CA PHE A 61 -1.21 12.76 -4.80
C PHE A 61 -1.42 13.83 -3.73
N GLU A 62 -2.59 14.45 -3.75
CA GLU A 62 -2.90 15.51 -2.81
C GLU A 62 -4.20 15.21 -2.08
N ALA A 63 -4.41 15.91 -0.99
CA ALA A 63 -5.65 15.75 -0.22
C ALA A 63 -6.83 16.10 -1.13
N GLY A 64 -7.89 15.33 -1.02
CA GLY A 64 -9.08 15.58 -1.79
C GLY A 64 -9.11 14.97 -3.18
N GLN A 65 -8.05 14.32 -3.59
CA GLN A 65 -8.01 13.69 -4.88
C GLN A 65 -8.40 12.23 -4.79
N ASP A 66 -9.00 11.73 -5.85
CA ASP A 66 -9.32 10.31 -5.94
C ASP A 66 -8.18 9.64 -6.70
N ASN A 67 -7.22 9.12 -5.95
CA ASN A 67 -6.01 8.57 -6.55
C ASN A 67 -6.24 7.18 -7.14
N PRO A 68 -5.52 6.81 -8.18
CA PRO A 68 -5.71 5.51 -8.80
C PRO A 68 -5.18 4.40 -7.92
N PHE A 69 -5.59 3.17 -8.17
CA PHE A 69 -5.09 2.03 -7.44
C PHE A 69 -3.67 1.70 -7.91
N ALA A 70 -2.84 1.28 -6.97
CA ALA A 70 -1.57 0.66 -7.32
C ALA A 70 -1.90 -0.78 -7.68
N GLN A 71 -1.46 -1.23 -8.84
CA GLN A 71 -1.80 -2.54 -9.34
C GLN A 71 -1.03 -3.65 -8.61
N PRO A 72 -1.60 -4.84 -8.55
CA PRO A 72 -0.91 -5.94 -7.88
C PRO A 72 0.45 -6.19 -8.50
N GLN A 73 1.42 -6.42 -7.65
CA GLN A 73 2.78 -6.76 -8.04
C GLN A 73 3.54 -5.68 -8.79
N ALA A 74 2.94 -4.51 -8.98
CA ALA A 74 3.63 -3.41 -9.66
C ALA A 74 4.60 -2.76 -8.68
N TRP A 75 5.80 -2.50 -9.11
CA TRP A 75 6.81 -1.89 -8.24
C TRP A 75 6.62 -0.40 -8.12
N HIS A 76 6.80 0.14 -6.93
CA HIS A 76 6.65 1.56 -6.71
C HIS A 76 7.26 1.98 -5.38
N ARG A 77 7.31 3.28 -5.15
CA ARG A 77 7.73 3.81 -3.84
C ARG A 77 7.01 5.14 -3.65
N VAL A 78 6.98 5.62 -2.42
CA VAL A 78 6.35 6.90 -2.12
C VAL A 78 7.34 7.80 -1.39
N GLU A 79 7.10 9.09 -1.47
CA GLU A 79 7.97 10.06 -0.86
C GLU A 79 7.13 11.22 -0.36
N ALA A 80 7.41 11.69 0.86
CA ALA A 80 6.68 12.84 1.41
C ALA A 80 7.19 14.10 0.72
N LEU A 81 6.27 14.92 0.22
CA LEU A 81 6.66 16.16 -0.41
C LEU A 81 6.45 17.36 0.51
N THR A 82 5.61 17.21 1.54
CA THR A 82 5.38 18.31 2.48
C THR A 82 5.52 17.77 3.89
N ASP A 83 5.86 18.65 4.83
CA ASP A 83 6.09 18.23 6.21
C ASP A 83 4.78 17.91 6.91
N ASP A 84 3.68 18.42 6.42
CA ASP A 84 2.38 18.19 7.06
C ASP A 84 1.64 17.00 6.47
N LEU A 85 2.31 16.17 5.71
CA LEU A 85 1.68 15.01 5.06
C LEU A 85 1.00 14.10 6.06
N GLU A 86 -0.24 13.73 5.76
CA GLU A 86 -0.98 12.70 6.50
C GLU A 86 -1.67 11.88 5.45
N TRP A 87 -1.50 10.57 5.50
CA TRP A 87 -2.06 9.67 4.50
C TRP A 87 -2.24 8.27 5.04
N TYR A 88 -3.09 7.49 4.39
CA TYR A 88 -3.21 6.09 4.76
C TYR A 88 -3.32 5.23 3.51
N LEU A 89 -3.10 3.94 3.70
CA LEU A 89 -3.10 2.98 2.62
C LEU A 89 -4.17 1.95 2.91
N GLU A 90 -4.94 1.58 1.92
CA GLU A 90 -5.93 0.52 2.04
C GLU A 90 -5.62 -0.54 1.02
N PHE A 91 -5.84 -1.80 1.38
CA PHE A 91 -5.64 -2.90 0.47
C PHE A 91 -6.99 -3.41 0.02
N TYR A 92 -7.12 -3.65 -1.27
CA TYR A 92 -8.36 -4.10 -1.89
C TYR A 92 -8.12 -5.44 -2.60
N CYS A 93 -9.18 -6.19 -2.76
CA CYS A 93 -9.10 -7.48 -3.44
C CYS A 93 -10.41 -7.74 -4.17
N ARG A 94 -10.45 -8.81 -4.94
CA ARG A 94 -11.67 -9.20 -5.63
C ARG A 94 -12.64 -9.76 -4.61
N PRO A 95 -13.94 -9.68 -4.88
CA PRO A 95 -14.94 -10.19 -3.94
C PRO A 95 -14.71 -11.64 -3.54
N GLU A 96 -14.32 -12.47 -4.47
CA GLU A 96 -14.11 -13.87 -4.17
C GLU A 96 -12.94 -14.12 -3.25
N ASP A 97 -12.03 -13.15 -3.11
CA ASP A 97 -10.85 -13.30 -2.26
C ASP A 97 -11.04 -12.58 -0.93
N TYR A 98 -12.15 -11.91 -0.76
CA TYR A 98 -12.35 -11.06 0.41
C TYR A 98 -12.23 -11.78 1.74
N PHE A 99 -12.98 -12.85 1.92
CA PHE A 99 -12.95 -13.53 3.21
C PHE A 99 -11.59 -14.16 3.51
N PRO A 100 -10.97 -14.84 2.57
CA PRO A 100 -9.65 -15.40 2.85
C PRO A 100 -8.63 -14.31 3.22
N LYS A 101 -8.67 -13.18 2.54
CA LYS A 101 -7.69 -12.14 2.82
C LYS A 101 -7.99 -11.40 4.10
N LYS A 102 -9.24 -11.15 4.40
CA LYS A 102 -9.59 -10.39 5.60
C LYS A 102 -9.47 -11.20 6.86
N TYR A 103 -9.97 -12.42 6.84
CA TYR A 103 -10.03 -13.23 8.05
C TYR A 103 -9.00 -14.35 8.08
N GLY A 104 -8.45 -14.67 6.96
CA GLY A 104 -7.51 -15.76 6.86
C GLY A 104 -8.22 -17.08 6.78
N SER A 105 -7.73 -17.96 5.98
CA SER A 105 -8.34 -19.26 5.85
C SER A 105 -7.78 -20.20 6.85
N ASN A 106 -6.77 -19.85 7.59
CA ASN A 106 -6.23 -20.69 8.60
C ASN A 106 -5.40 -19.86 9.55
N PRO A 107 -5.01 -20.43 10.67
CA PRO A 107 -4.31 -19.73 11.70
C PRO A 107 -3.03 -19.05 11.25
N VAL A 108 -2.43 -19.60 10.27
CA VAL A 108 -1.21 -19.05 9.78
C VAL A 108 -1.39 -17.64 9.31
N HIS A 109 -2.56 -17.35 8.85
CA HIS A 109 -2.83 -16.05 8.37
C HIS A 109 -2.59 -15.00 9.45
N SER A 110 -2.99 -15.30 10.67
CA SER A 110 -2.83 -14.35 11.72
C SER A 110 -1.36 -14.11 11.97
N GLU A 111 -0.58 -15.13 11.86
CA GLU A 111 0.82 -15.00 12.07
C GLU A 111 1.45 -14.12 11.02
N VAL A 112 0.95 -14.19 9.84
CA VAL A 112 1.49 -13.40 8.79
C VAL A 112 1.24 -11.92 9.10
N LEU A 113 0.08 -11.63 9.63
CA LEU A 113 -0.22 -10.27 9.96
C LEU A 113 0.65 -9.79 11.08
N GLU A 114 0.93 -10.63 12.03
CA GLU A 114 1.77 -10.27 13.12
C GLU A 114 3.17 -10.03 12.63
N ALA A 115 3.61 -10.81 11.73
CA ALA A 115 4.93 -10.66 11.19
C ALA A 115 5.07 -9.30 10.58
N MET A 116 4.05 -8.82 9.91
CA MET A 116 4.10 -7.52 9.32
C MET A 116 4.25 -6.44 10.36
N GLN A 117 3.74 -6.67 11.52
CA GLN A 117 3.77 -5.68 12.56
C GLN A 117 5.04 -5.70 13.35
N THR A 118 5.58 -6.86 13.57
CA THR A 118 6.68 -7.00 14.47
C THR A 118 8.03 -7.08 13.88
N VAL A 119 8.11 -7.53 12.67
CA VAL A 119 9.36 -7.74 12.10
C VAL A 119 9.94 -6.55 11.60
N GLY A 120 11.14 -6.63 11.38
CA GLY A 120 11.86 -5.55 10.86
C GLY A 120 11.37 -5.22 9.53
N PRO A 121 11.78 -4.11 9.13
CA PRO A 121 11.33 -3.54 7.91
C PRO A 121 11.28 -4.42 6.74
N GLY A 122 12.18 -5.24 6.62
CA GLY A 122 12.24 -5.97 5.45
C GLY A 122 11.10 -6.89 5.23
N ARG A 123 10.52 -7.31 6.32
CA ARG A 123 9.56 -8.27 6.16
C ARG A 123 8.28 -7.73 5.89
N ALA A 124 8.07 -6.56 6.26
CA ALA A 124 6.82 -5.96 6.04
C ALA A 124 6.51 -5.85 4.62
N LEU A 125 7.42 -6.26 3.82
CA LEU A 125 7.21 -6.24 2.51
C LEU A 125 6.03 -6.78 2.05
N ASP A 126 5.59 -7.71 2.69
CA ASP A 126 4.48 -8.33 2.31
C ASP A 126 3.32 -7.56 2.67
N LEU A 127 3.14 -6.42 2.22
CA LEU A 127 2.00 -5.64 2.44
C LEU A 127 0.84 -6.25 1.72
N GLY A 128 -0.17 -6.57 2.29
CA GLY A 128 -1.32 -7.14 1.63
C GLY A 128 -1.51 -8.62 1.83
#